data_dffe6244f9aebff1dff840fb9c006965
#
_entry.id   dffe6244f9aebff1dff840fb9c006965
#
_cell.length_a   1.000
_cell.length_b   1.000
_cell.length_c   1.000
_cell.angle_alpha   90.00
_cell.angle_beta   90.00
_cell.angle_gamma   90.00
#
_symmetry.space_group_name_H-M   'P 1'
#
loop_
_entity.id
_entity.type
_entity.pdbx_description
1 polymer ?
#
loop_
_entity_poly.entity_id
_entity_poly.type
_entity_poly.pdbx_seq_one_letter_code
_entity_poly.pdbx_strand_id
1 'polypeptide(L)'
;MGGQPATVLVVDDDPSLRLLCRVNLELEGYRVVEAESVAGARAALADEAVDAILLDVHLGNEDGLTLLPAIEEDGKAVALLTGSPGVHLPDGAVVIGKPFSIEELCDTVGRLVGRAQTPLG
;
A
#
# COMPACT_ATOMS: atom_id res chain seq x y z
N MET A 1 3.95 2.99 -25.35
CA MET A 1 4.55 2.80 -24.92
C MET A 1 5.00 3.32 -23.88
N GLY A 2 5.51 2.94 -23.23
CA GLY A 2 6.25 3.46 -22.21
C GLY A 2 5.63 4.38 -21.22
N GLY A 3 4.55 4.11 -20.68
CA GLY A 3 4.06 4.91 -19.58
C GLY A 3 5.04 4.83 -18.41
N GLN A 4 4.94 5.77 -17.49
CA GLN A 4 5.71 5.75 -16.25
C GLN A 4 5.39 4.46 -15.48
N PRO A 5 6.37 3.86 -14.79
CA PRO A 5 6.05 2.76 -13.90
C PRO A 5 5.08 3.22 -12.82
N ALA A 6 4.21 2.31 -12.41
CA ALA A 6 3.31 2.61 -11.30
C ALA A 6 4.11 2.77 -10.01
N THR A 7 3.66 3.67 -9.16
CA THR A 7 4.31 3.95 -7.88
C THR A 7 3.48 3.36 -6.75
N VAL A 8 4.13 2.59 -5.90
CA VAL A 8 3.53 1.94 -4.74
C VAL A 8 4.11 2.57 -3.47
N LEU A 9 3.24 3.03 -2.59
CA LEU A 9 3.64 3.52 -1.28
C LEU A 9 3.49 2.38 -0.27
N VAL A 10 4.57 2.05 0.42
CA VAL A 10 4.57 1.01 1.46
C VAL A 10 4.66 1.71 2.81
N VAL A 11 3.62 1.57 3.61
CA VAL A 11 3.54 2.19 4.93
C VAL A 11 3.58 1.10 6.00
N ASP A 12 4.70 0.98 6.68
CA ASP A 12 4.91 -0.03 7.72
C ASP A 12 6.06 0.43 8.60
N ASP A 13 5.92 0.27 9.92
CA ASP A 13 6.97 0.69 10.86
C ASP A 13 8.14 -0.30 10.93
N ASP A 14 7.99 -1.49 10.36
CA ASP A 14 9.05 -2.50 10.33
C ASP A 14 9.95 -2.28 9.11
N PRO A 15 11.21 -1.85 9.29
CA PRO A 15 12.10 -1.61 8.15
C PRO A 15 12.42 -2.86 7.36
N SER A 16 12.41 -4.03 7.99
CA SER A 16 12.68 -5.29 7.28
C SER A 16 11.53 -5.62 6.34
N LEU A 17 10.31 -5.39 6.77
CA LEU A 17 9.15 -5.63 5.93
C LEU A 17 9.11 -4.63 4.78
N ARG A 18 9.41 -3.35 5.04
CA ARG A 18 9.48 -2.36 3.97
C ARG A 18 10.52 -2.75 2.93
N LEU A 19 11.69 -3.22 3.37
CA LEU A 19 12.75 -3.65 2.45
C LEU A 19 12.29 -4.84 1.61
N LEU A 20 11.66 -5.81 2.24
CA LEU A 20 11.13 -6.99 1.55
C LEU A 20 10.15 -6.58 0.45
N CYS A 21 9.22 -5.71 0.79
CA CYS A 21 8.25 -5.21 -0.18
C CYS A 21 8.94 -4.45 -1.30
N ARG A 22 9.85 -3.56 -0.95
CA ARG A 22 10.54 -2.73 -1.92
C ARG A 22 11.31 -3.56 -2.94
N VAL A 23 12.15 -4.49 -2.46
CA VAL A 23 12.98 -5.29 -3.35
C VAL A 23 12.12 -6.06 -4.34
N ASN A 24 11.07 -6.70 -3.83
CA ASN A 24 10.25 -7.56 -4.68
C ASN A 24 9.36 -6.76 -5.63
N LEU A 25 8.84 -5.62 -5.19
CA LEU A 25 8.02 -4.78 -6.06
C LEU A 25 8.88 -4.10 -7.13
N GLU A 26 10.09 -3.68 -6.78
CA GLU A 26 10.99 -3.11 -7.80
C GLU A 26 11.38 -4.14 -8.85
N LEU A 27 11.55 -5.40 -8.45
CA LEU A 27 11.79 -6.47 -9.40
C LEU A 27 10.62 -6.66 -10.37
N GLU A 28 9.41 -6.34 -9.95
CA GLU A 28 8.23 -6.40 -10.79
C GLU A 28 8.04 -5.15 -11.64
N GLY A 29 8.93 -4.18 -11.51
CA GLY A 29 8.90 -2.97 -12.33
C GLY A 29 8.21 -1.78 -11.70
N TYR A 30 7.83 -1.87 -10.43
CA TYR A 30 7.18 -0.73 -9.75
C TYR A 30 8.23 0.22 -9.18
N ARG A 31 7.84 1.48 -9.08
CA ARG A 31 8.56 2.45 -8.29
C ARG A 31 8.02 2.36 -6.86
N VAL A 32 8.88 2.37 -5.85
CA VAL A 32 8.45 2.20 -4.46
C VAL A 32 8.85 3.40 -3.62
N VAL A 33 7.89 3.91 -2.87
CA VAL A 33 8.10 4.95 -1.87
C VAL A 33 7.76 4.34 -0.52
N GLU A 34 8.52 4.67 0.52
CA GLU A 34 8.33 4.10 1.85
C GLU A 34 7.95 5.16 2.86
N ALA A 35 7.15 4.76 3.84
CA ALA A 35 6.85 5.59 4.99
C ALA A 35 6.74 4.69 6.22
N GLU A 36 7.15 5.18 7.38
CA GLU A 36 7.13 4.40 8.61
C GLU A 36 6.10 4.89 9.62
N SER A 37 5.37 5.94 9.28
CA SER A 37 4.42 6.57 10.21
C SER A 37 3.27 7.20 9.43
N VAL A 38 2.23 7.58 10.15
CA VAL A 38 1.09 8.29 9.57
C VAL A 38 1.57 9.62 8.96
N ALA A 39 2.42 10.36 9.69
CA ALA A 39 2.92 11.64 9.19
C ALA A 39 3.75 11.46 7.93
N GLY A 40 4.64 10.45 7.92
CA GLY A 40 5.45 10.15 6.74
C GLY A 40 4.60 9.76 5.54
N ALA A 41 3.55 8.98 5.77
CA ALA A 41 2.65 8.59 4.71
C ALA A 41 1.89 9.79 4.14
N ARG A 42 1.42 10.70 5.00
CA ARG A 42 0.76 11.91 4.53
C ARG A 42 1.68 12.77 3.68
N ALA A 43 2.93 12.90 4.09
CA ALA A 43 3.92 13.67 3.33
C ALA A 43 4.16 13.01 1.96
N ALA A 44 4.31 11.69 1.94
CA ALA A 44 4.52 10.96 0.69
C ALA A 44 3.33 11.12 -0.26
N LEU A 45 2.12 11.04 0.27
CA LEU A 45 0.91 11.20 -0.53
C LEU A 45 0.78 12.60 -1.11
N ALA A 46 1.28 13.61 -0.38
CA ALA A 46 1.25 14.99 -0.85
C ALA A 46 2.31 15.26 -1.91
N ASP A 47 3.49 14.63 -1.77
CA ASP A 47 4.65 14.95 -2.59
C ASP A 47 4.84 14.02 -3.80
N GLU A 48 4.27 12.83 -3.78
CA GLU A 48 4.49 11.82 -4.80
C GLU A 48 3.19 11.43 -5.49
N ALA A 49 3.30 11.09 -6.76
CA ALA A 49 2.15 10.55 -7.50
C ALA A 49 2.06 9.06 -7.22
N VAL A 50 1.28 8.68 -6.23
CA VAL A 50 1.14 7.30 -5.78
C VAL A 50 -0.07 6.65 -6.46
N ASP A 51 0.12 5.43 -6.96
CA ASP A 51 -0.94 4.68 -7.64
C ASP A 51 -1.60 3.65 -6.73
N ALA A 52 -0.84 3.06 -5.82
CA ALA A 52 -1.35 2.04 -4.91
C ALA A 52 -0.63 2.16 -3.57
N ILE A 53 -1.31 1.76 -2.51
CA ILE A 53 -0.79 1.88 -1.15
C ILE A 53 -0.92 0.54 -0.45
N LEU A 54 0.17 0.11 0.20
CA LEU A 54 0.16 -1.00 1.14
C LEU A 54 0.23 -0.36 2.52
N LEU A 55 -0.80 -0.52 3.32
CA LEU A 55 -0.95 0.21 4.58
C LEU A 55 -1.04 -0.75 5.75
N ASP A 56 -0.04 -0.73 6.63
CA ASP A 56 -0.09 -1.48 7.88
C ASP A 56 -1.15 -0.85 8.79
N VAL A 57 -2.02 -1.68 9.30
CA VAL A 57 -3.07 -1.23 10.23
C VAL A 57 -2.45 -0.74 11.54
N HIS A 58 -1.36 -1.37 11.98
CA HIS A 58 -0.67 -0.98 13.21
C HIS A 58 0.69 -0.36 12.89
N LEU A 59 0.82 0.94 13.09
CA LEU A 59 2.06 1.68 12.84
C LEU A 59 2.65 2.12 14.18
N GLY A 60 3.37 1.22 14.84
CA GLY A 60 3.87 1.49 16.17
C GLY A 60 2.70 1.75 17.11
N ASN A 61 2.61 2.96 17.63
CA ASN A 61 1.50 3.37 18.50
C ASN A 61 0.35 4.02 17.72
N GLU A 62 0.48 4.12 16.41
CA GLU A 62 -0.52 4.79 15.58
C GLU A 62 -1.45 3.80 14.91
N ASP A 63 -2.66 4.25 14.64
CA ASP A 63 -3.64 3.46 13.90
C ASP A 63 -3.54 3.85 12.42
N GLY A 64 -3.05 2.94 11.59
CA GLY A 64 -2.91 3.18 10.15
C GLY A 64 -4.23 3.49 9.48
N LEU A 65 -5.34 3.00 10.02
CA LEU A 65 -6.66 3.24 9.43
C LEU A 65 -7.05 4.72 9.41
N THR A 66 -6.37 5.55 10.21
CA THR A 66 -6.63 6.99 10.19
C THR A 66 -6.28 7.63 8.86
N LEU A 67 -5.50 6.95 8.03
CA LEU A 67 -5.15 7.44 6.68
C LEU A 67 -6.24 7.16 5.64
N LEU A 68 -7.16 6.23 5.92
CA LEU A 68 -8.12 5.81 4.92
C LEU A 68 -8.99 6.93 4.35
N PRO A 69 -9.52 7.86 5.16
CA PRO A 69 -10.33 8.93 4.57
C PRO A 69 -9.59 9.76 3.52
N ALA A 70 -8.32 10.08 3.78
CA ALA A 70 -7.52 10.84 2.82
C ALA A 70 -7.24 10.03 1.56
N ILE A 71 -6.95 8.74 1.73
CA ILE A 71 -6.68 7.85 0.61
C ILE A 71 -7.93 7.71 -0.28
N GLU A 72 -9.08 7.52 0.35
CA GLU A 72 -10.34 7.36 -0.36
C GLU A 72 -10.75 8.64 -1.06
N GLU A 73 -10.54 9.78 -0.41
CA GLU A 73 -10.84 11.07 -0.99
C GLU A 73 -10.03 11.31 -2.26
N ASP A 74 -8.78 10.84 -2.28
CA ASP A 74 -7.93 10.96 -3.45
C ASP A 74 -8.20 9.86 -4.49
N GLY A 75 -9.08 8.94 -4.21
CA GLY A 75 -9.42 7.85 -5.14
C GLY A 75 -8.32 6.84 -5.36
N LYS A 76 -7.40 6.70 -4.41
CA LYS A 76 -6.27 5.79 -4.56
C LYS A 76 -6.61 4.40 -4.06
N ALA A 77 -6.02 3.39 -4.71
CA ALA A 77 -6.23 1.99 -4.33
C ALA A 77 -5.35 1.63 -3.13
N VAL A 78 -5.90 0.88 -2.19
CA VAL A 78 -5.18 0.53 -0.96
C VAL A 78 -5.44 -0.93 -0.58
N ALA A 79 -4.40 -1.60 -0.09
CA ALA A 79 -4.53 -2.89 0.59
C ALA A 79 -4.03 -2.72 2.02
N LEU A 80 -4.77 -3.29 2.96
CA LEU A 80 -4.42 -3.22 4.38
C LEU A 80 -3.59 -4.43 4.76
N LEU A 81 -2.51 -4.20 5.51
CA LEU A 81 -1.66 -5.27 6.01
C LEU A 81 -1.98 -5.46 7.49
N THR A 82 -2.28 -6.67 7.91
CA THR A 82 -2.55 -6.94 9.31
C THR A 82 -2.11 -8.33 9.72
N GLY A 83 -1.50 -8.42 10.89
CA GLY A 83 -1.16 -9.71 11.50
C GLY A 83 -2.05 -10.05 12.68
N SER A 84 -3.05 -9.20 12.95
CA SER A 84 -3.89 -9.34 14.13
C SER A 84 -5.28 -9.83 13.75
N PRO A 85 -5.61 -11.09 14.04
CA PRO A 85 -6.98 -11.55 13.85
C PRO A 85 -7.90 -10.77 14.80
N GLY A 86 -9.11 -10.53 14.38
CA GLY A 86 -10.09 -9.83 15.21
C GLY A 86 -10.05 -8.32 15.14
N VAL A 87 -9.14 -7.74 14.35
CA VAL A 87 -9.16 -6.31 14.10
C VAL A 87 -10.37 -6.01 13.23
N HIS A 88 -11.13 -4.99 13.64
CA HIS A 88 -12.28 -4.57 12.85
C HIS A 88 -11.80 -3.74 11.65
N LEU A 89 -12.04 -4.25 10.46
CA LEU A 89 -11.63 -3.59 9.22
C LEU A 89 -12.86 -3.15 8.44
N PRO A 90 -12.73 -2.10 7.63
CA PRO A 90 -13.87 -1.64 6.82
C PRO A 90 -14.37 -2.73 5.87
N ASP A 91 -15.66 -2.75 5.64
CA ASP A 91 -16.27 -3.68 4.70
C ASP A 91 -15.72 -3.43 3.30
N GLY A 92 -15.45 -4.52 2.58
CA GLY A 92 -14.96 -4.43 1.22
C GLY A 92 -13.47 -4.08 1.11
N ALA A 93 -12.76 -3.96 2.22
CA ALA A 93 -11.33 -3.66 2.19
C ALA A 93 -10.54 -4.81 1.58
N VAL A 94 -9.52 -4.47 0.79
CA VAL A 94 -8.53 -5.45 0.34
C VAL A 94 -7.56 -5.65 1.48
N VAL A 95 -7.36 -6.89 1.89
CA VAL A 95 -6.55 -7.20 3.07
C VAL A 95 -5.51 -8.26 2.72
N ILE A 96 -4.29 -8.04 3.19
CA ILE A 96 -3.22 -9.04 3.14
C ILE A 96 -2.88 -9.39 4.58
N GLY A 97 -3.07 -10.65 4.95
CA GLY A 97 -2.72 -11.12 6.30
C GLY A 97 -1.24 -11.38 6.42
N LYS A 98 -0.65 -11.00 7.54
CA LYS A 98 0.75 -11.32 7.84
C LYS A 98 0.81 -12.64 8.60
N PRO A 99 1.77 -13.51 8.29
CA PRO A 99 2.76 -13.40 7.22
C PRO A 99 2.13 -13.65 5.85
N PHE A 100 2.69 -13.04 4.82
CA PHE A 100 2.21 -13.23 3.46
C PHE A 100 3.36 -13.72 2.57
N SER A 101 3.00 -14.32 1.43
CA SER A 101 4.00 -14.72 0.45
C SER A 101 4.28 -13.55 -0.48
N ILE A 102 5.44 -13.59 -1.14
CA ILE A 102 5.79 -12.58 -2.14
C ILE A 102 4.81 -12.65 -3.32
N GLU A 103 4.37 -13.84 -3.68
CA GLU A 103 3.39 -14.01 -4.75
C GLU A 103 2.08 -13.30 -4.41
N GLU A 104 1.59 -13.48 -3.20
CA GLU A 104 0.37 -12.83 -2.74
C GLU A 104 0.52 -11.30 -2.74
N LEU A 105 1.66 -10.81 -2.29
CA LEU A 105 1.96 -9.38 -2.29
C LEU A 105 1.91 -8.81 -3.71
N CYS A 106 2.64 -9.44 -4.62
CA CYS A 106 2.73 -8.95 -5.99
C CYS A 106 1.41 -9.07 -6.74
N ASP A 107 0.67 -10.16 -6.52
CA ASP A 107 -0.65 -10.32 -7.13
C ASP A 107 -1.62 -9.23 -6.65
N THR A 108 -1.60 -8.95 -5.34
CA THR A 108 -2.48 -7.92 -4.79
C THR A 108 -2.14 -6.55 -5.33
N VAL A 109 -0.85 -6.21 -5.37
CA VAL A 109 -0.42 -4.91 -5.90
C VAL A 109 -0.79 -4.78 -7.37
N GLY A 110 -0.63 -5.86 -8.14
CA GLY A 110 -1.00 -5.87 -9.56
C GLY A 110 -2.48 -5.55 -9.74
N ARG A 111 -3.33 -6.11 -8.89
CA ARG A 111 -4.77 -5.82 -8.95
C ARG A 111 -5.08 -4.38 -8.56
N LEU A 112 -4.41 -3.85 -7.53
CA LEU A 112 -4.61 -2.47 -7.10
C LEU A 112 -4.21 -1.50 -8.20
N VAL A 113 -3.05 -1.72 -8.81
CA VAL A 113 -2.54 -0.87 -9.88
C VAL A 113 -3.46 -0.96 -11.10
N GLY A 114 -3.92 -2.16 -11.42
CA GLY A 114 -4.84 -2.37 -12.53
C GLY A 114 -6.13 -1.59 -12.35
N ARG A 115 -6.69 -1.56 -11.14
CA ARG A 115 -7.89 -0.78 -10.86
C ARG A 115 -7.64 0.72 -11.01
N ALA A 116 -6.51 1.20 -10.49
CA ALA A 116 -6.17 2.62 -10.50
C ALA A 116 -5.91 3.12 -11.92
N GLN A 117 -5.42 2.25 -12.81
CA GLN A 117 -5.01 2.63 -14.15
C GLN A 117 -5.97 2.18 -15.24
N THR A 118 -6.95 1.36 -14.90
CA THR A 118 -7.88 0.84 -15.89
C THR A 118 -8.79 1.96 -16.40
N PRO A 119 -8.79 2.20 -17.70
CA PRO A 119 -9.71 3.21 -18.24
C PRO A 119 -11.15 2.72 -18.08
N LEU A 120 -12.03 3.65 -17.90
CA LEU A 120 -13.44 3.34 -17.83
C LEU A 120 -13.90 2.93 -19.23
N GLY A 121 -14.35 1.74 -19.29
CA GLY A 121 -14.71 1.29 -20.62
C GLY A 121 -15.94 0.57 -20.59
#